data_23f7ec243884ef42ff05dba3f6695d97
#
_entry.id   23f7ec243884ef42ff05dba3f6695d97
#
_cell.length_a   1.000
_cell.length_b   1.000
_cell.length_c   1.000
_cell.angle_alpha   90.00
_cell.angle_beta   90.00
_cell.angle_gamma   90.00
#
_symmetry.space_group_name_H-M   'P 1'
#
loop_
_entity.id
_entity.type
_entity.pdbx_description
1 polymer ?
#
loop_
_entity_poly.entity_id
_entity_poly.type
_entity_poly.pdbx_seq_one_letter_code
_entity_poly.pdbx_strand_id
1 'polypeptide(L)'
;IIIGKGGQEVDKLKEELKKLTGKEVQINIFEVKRPEVDAIIVGQNIARQLEGRVSYRRAVKTAIASTMRMGAEGIKVQTSGRVGGAEMARSEMMKEGRIPLHTFRADVDYCLTEALTKVGILGVKVWICHGTVYGKRDLFEIAGASAQQGGERQHGRGGKGAPKKRRNNNK
;
A
#
# COMPACT_ATOMS: atom_id res chain seq x y z
N ILE A 1 -11.26 -11.66 -1.70
CA ILE A 1 -10.73 -12.82 -1.08
C ILE A 1 -10.16 -13.73 -2.15
N ILE A 2 -8.97 -13.35 -2.64
CA ILE A 2 -8.31 -13.91 -3.83
C ILE A 2 -7.86 -15.37 -3.63
N ILE A 3 -7.46 -15.73 -2.40
CA ILE A 3 -6.93 -17.07 -2.10
C ILE A 3 -8.04 -18.14 -2.11
N GLY A 4 -9.26 -17.79 -1.70
CA GLY A 4 -10.37 -18.74 -1.57
C GLY A 4 -10.13 -19.83 -0.51
N LYS A 5 -10.98 -20.83 -0.48
CA LYS A 5 -10.78 -22.00 0.38
C LYS A 5 -9.71 -22.92 -0.21
N GLY A 6 -8.59 -23.08 0.52
CA GLY A 6 -7.51 -24.01 0.11
C GLY A 6 -6.75 -23.62 -1.17
N GLY A 7 -6.79 -22.36 -1.60
CA GLY A 7 -6.04 -21.92 -2.78
C GLY A 7 -6.72 -22.12 -4.13
N GLN A 8 -7.93 -22.69 -4.17
CA GLN A 8 -8.63 -23.03 -5.43
C GLN A 8 -8.86 -21.84 -6.37
N GLU A 9 -9.08 -20.64 -5.83
CA GLU A 9 -9.30 -19.44 -6.64
C GLU A 9 -8.00 -18.97 -7.32
N VAL A 10 -6.86 -19.13 -6.64
CA VAL A 10 -5.54 -18.81 -7.21
C VAL A 10 -5.19 -19.78 -8.35
N ASP A 11 -5.50 -21.07 -8.17
CA ASP A 11 -5.25 -22.08 -9.20
C ASP A 11 -6.11 -21.82 -10.44
N LYS A 12 -7.36 -21.45 -10.29
CA LYS A 12 -8.23 -21.06 -11.42
C LYS A 12 -7.68 -19.83 -12.13
N LEU A 13 -7.27 -18.79 -11.41
CA LEU A 13 -6.67 -17.59 -11.99
C LEU A 13 -5.37 -17.93 -12.76
N LYS A 14 -4.56 -18.83 -12.21
CA LYS A 14 -3.34 -19.31 -12.87
C LYS A 14 -3.64 -20.01 -14.18
N GLU A 15 -4.68 -20.86 -14.22
CA GLU A 15 -5.10 -21.55 -15.44
C GLU A 15 -5.66 -20.57 -16.48
N GLU A 16 -6.47 -19.60 -16.09
CA GLU A 16 -6.99 -18.56 -16.98
C GLU A 16 -5.87 -17.72 -17.60
N LEU A 17 -4.92 -17.27 -16.76
CA LEU A 17 -3.75 -16.54 -17.23
C LEU A 17 -2.86 -17.38 -18.16
N LYS A 18 -2.68 -18.67 -17.87
CA LYS A 18 -1.96 -19.59 -18.73
C LYS A 18 -2.65 -19.76 -20.09
N LYS A 19 -3.97 -19.83 -20.12
CA LYS A 19 -4.75 -19.89 -21.40
C LYS A 19 -4.60 -18.63 -22.23
N LEU A 20 -4.58 -17.44 -21.58
CA LEU A 20 -4.44 -16.16 -22.26
C LEU A 20 -3.02 -15.88 -22.77
N THR A 21 -2.02 -16.21 -21.98
CA THR A 21 -0.62 -15.88 -22.28
C THR A 21 0.14 -16.99 -23.00
N GLY A 22 -0.33 -18.24 -22.92
CA GLY A 22 0.37 -19.43 -23.44
C GLY A 22 1.67 -19.76 -22.71
N LYS A 23 1.94 -19.10 -21.57
CA LYS A 23 3.16 -19.25 -20.77
C LYS A 23 2.82 -19.71 -19.35
N GLU A 24 3.80 -20.30 -18.66
CA GLU A 24 3.65 -20.56 -17.23
C GLU A 24 3.70 -19.26 -16.45
N VAL A 25 2.70 -19.06 -15.59
CA VAL A 25 2.54 -17.85 -14.77
C VAL A 25 2.63 -18.23 -13.30
N GLN A 26 3.44 -17.51 -12.55
CA GLN A 26 3.49 -17.60 -11.09
C GLN A 26 2.76 -16.39 -10.50
N ILE A 27 1.86 -16.62 -9.55
CA ILE A 27 1.09 -15.58 -8.88
C ILE A 27 1.63 -15.45 -7.46
N ASN A 28 2.12 -14.27 -7.11
CA ASN A 28 2.52 -13.93 -5.76
C ASN A 28 1.47 -12.98 -5.17
N ILE A 29 0.92 -13.34 -4.01
CA ILE A 29 -0.10 -12.54 -3.33
C ILE A 29 0.57 -11.77 -2.20
N PHE A 30 0.43 -10.47 -2.23
CA PHE A 30 0.93 -9.56 -1.20
C PHE A 30 -0.24 -8.90 -0.47
N GLU A 31 -0.24 -9.00 0.86
CA GLU A 31 -1.25 -8.35 1.70
C GLU A 31 -0.83 -6.93 2.06
N VAL A 32 -1.68 -5.95 1.74
CA VAL A 32 -1.49 -4.56 2.14
C VAL A 32 -1.95 -4.38 3.58
N LYS A 33 -1.01 -4.21 4.50
CA LYS A 33 -1.30 -4.09 5.95
C LYS A 33 -2.00 -2.79 6.34
N ARG A 34 -1.77 -1.70 5.59
CA ARG A 34 -2.31 -0.36 5.87
C ARG A 34 -2.92 0.24 4.60
N PRO A 35 -4.14 -0.15 4.23
CA PRO A 35 -4.77 0.31 2.99
C PRO A 35 -5.07 1.82 2.98
N GLU A 36 -5.20 2.44 4.15
CA GLU A 36 -5.47 3.88 4.26
C GLU A 36 -4.25 4.76 3.96
N VAL A 37 -3.06 4.17 3.87
CA VAL A 37 -1.81 4.88 3.57
C VAL A 37 -1.34 4.60 2.15
N ASP A 38 -2.02 3.73 1.41
CA ASP A 38 -1.76 3.43 0.01
C ASP A 38 -2.56 4.38 -0.89
N ALA A 39 -1.86 5.14 -1.75
CA ALA A 39 -2.50 6.16 -2.59
C ALA A 39 -3.48 5.57 -3.60
N ILE A 40 -3.24 4.34 -4.09
CA ILE A 40 -4.12 3.68 -5.06
C ILE A 40 -5.44 3.33 -4.40
N ILE A 41 -5.39 2.71 -3.22
CA ILE A 41 -6.58 2.28 -2.49
C ILE A 41 -7.40 3.48 -2.03
N VAL A 42 -6.74 4.52 -1.52
CA VAL A 42 -7.38 5.77 -1.12
C VAL A 42 -8.04 6.46 -2.33
N GLY A 43 -7.34 6.52 -3.47
CA GLY A 43 -7.87 7.08 -4.71
C GLY A 43 -9.12 6.34 -5.19
N GLN A 44 -9.08 5.01 -5.22
CA GLN A 44 -10.22 4.17 -5.60
C GLN A 44 -11.41 4.32 -4.63
N ASN A 45 -11.14 4.43 -3.34
CA ASN A 45 -12.19 4.65 -2.35
C ASN A 45 -12.89 6.00 -2.53
N ILE A 46 -12.12 7.07 -2.82
CA ILE A 46 -12.68 8.38 -3.14
C ILE A 46 -13.50 8.29 -4.44
N ALA A 47 -12.97 7.68 -5.49
CA ALA A 47 -13.65 7.53 -6.77
C ALA A 47 -14.99 6.80 -6.61
N ARG A 48 -15.00 5.68 -5.90
CA ARG A 48 -16.24 4.91 -5.60
C ARG A 48 -17.27 5.73 -4.82
N GLN A 49 -16.84 6.56 -3.87
CA GLN A 49 -17.76 7.46 -3.14
C GLN A 49 -18.33 8.54 -4.06
N LEU A 50 -17.53 9.10 -4.98
CA LEU A 50 -17.99 10.09 -5.97
C LEU A 50 -19.00 9.47 -6.95
N GLU A 51 -18.78 8.27 -7.41
CA GLU A 51 -19.73 7.50 -8.23
C GLU A 51 -21.04 7.22 -7.48
N GLY A 52 -20.94 6.96 -6.17
CA GLY A 52 -22.07 6.84 -5.24
C GLY A 52 -22.76 8.17 -4.87
N ARG A 53 -22.43 9.28 -5.57
CA ARG A 53 -23.00 10.62 -5.38
C ARG A 53 -22.76 11.25 -4.00
N VAL A 54 -21.73 10.82 -3.29
CA VAL A 54 -21.30 11.47 -2.07
C VAL A 54 -20.66 12.82 -2.44
N SER A 55 -20.91 13.85 -1.64
CA SER A 55 -20.26 15.14 -1.83
C SER A 55 -18.74 15.00 -1.80
N TYR A 56 -18.05 15.53 -2.82
CA TYR A 56 -16.59 15.44 -2.94
C TYR A 56 -15.86 15.97 -1.71
N ARG A 57 -16.38 17.05 -1.09
CA ARG A 57 -15.79 17.62 0.12
C ARG A 57 -15.83 16.65 1.29
N ARG A 58 -16.93 15.92 1.43
CA ARG A 58 -17.07 14.91 2.49
C ARG A 58 -16.16 13.70 2.22
N ALA A 59 -16.18 13.19 0.99
CA ALA A 59 -15.35 12.04 0.59
C ALA A 59 -13.86 12.34 0.82
N VAL A 60 -13.37 13.48 0.33
CA VAL A 60 -11.96 13.87 0.48
C VAL A 60 -11.59 14.12 1.94
N LYS A 61 -12.42 14.84 2.73
CA LYS A 61 -12.13 15.07 4.15
C LYS A 61 -12.08 13.77 4.96
N THR A 62 -12.99 12.83 4.68
CA THR A 62 -12.99 11.52 5.36
C THR A 62 -11.73 10.73 5.02
N ALA A 63 -11.34 10.71 3.75
CA ALA A 63 -10.11 10.04 3.32
C ALA A 63 -8.85 10.66 3.98
N ILE A 64 -8.75 11.99 3.97
CA ILE A 64 -7.64 12.70 4.62
C ILE A 64 -7.56 12.37 6.11
N ALA A 65 -8.68 12.44 6.84
CA ALA A 65 -8.73 12.14 8.26
C ALA A 65 -8.33 10.69 8.56
N SER A 66 -8.74 9.72 7.72
CA SER A 66 -8.34 8.32 7.87
C SER A 66 -6.84 8.12 7.66
N THR A 67 -6.28 8.69 6.59
CA THR A 67 -4.84 8.59 6.28
C THR A 67 -3.97 9.22 7.36
N MET A 68 -4.34 10.41 7.85
CA MET A 68 -3.60 11.07 8.93
C MET A 68 -3.66 10.28 10.25
N ARG A 69 -4.80 9.66 10.55
CA ARG A 69 -4.95 8.78 11.73
C ARG A 69 -4.04 7.56 11.67
N MET A 70 -3.79 7.02 10.48
CA MET A 70 -2.93 5.86 10.27
C MET A 70 -1.43 6.21 10.26
N GLY A 71 -1.07 7.48 10.46
CA GLY A 71 0.30 7.92 10.69
C GLY A 71 1.05 8.37 9.44
N ALA A 72 0.37 8.79 8.37
CA ALA A 72 1.00 9.49 7.26
C ALA A 72 1.50 10.88 7.72
N GLU A 73 2.64 11.35 7.22
CA GLU A 73 3.14 12.70 7.51
C GLU A 73 2.29 13.78 6.83
N GLY A 74 1.69 13.46 5.70
CA GLY A 74 0.81 14.35 4.99
C GLY A 74 0.12 13.70 3.81
N ILE A 75 -1.00 14.30 3.43
CA ILE A 75 -1.80 13.91 2.28
C ILE A 75 -2.26 15.13 1.51
N LYS A 76 -2.27 15.02 0.18
CA LYS A 76 -2.82 15.99 -0.74
C LYS A 76 -3.74 15.27 -1.72
N VAL A 77 -4.97 15.73 -1.82
CA VAL A 77 -5.94 15.21 -2.78
C VAL A 77 -6.39 16.36 -3.69
N GLN A 78 -6.35 16.13 -4.99
CA GLN A 78 -6.85 17.06 -5.99
C GLN A 78 -7.92 16.38 -6.82
N THR A 79 -9.10 16.98 -6.86
CA THR A 79 -10.22 16.53 -7.69
C THR A 79 -10.41 17.50 -8.82
N SER A 80 -10.47 17.04 -10.05
CA SER A 80 -10.61 17.86 -11.25
C SER A 80 -11.73 17.33 -12.15
N GLY A 81 -12.42 18.25 -12.82
CA GLY A 81 -13.56 17.97 -13.67
C GLY A 81 -14.80 18.76 -13.29
N ARG A 82 -15.97 18.27 -13.64
CA ARG A 82 -17.27 18.89 -13.31
C ARG A 82 -17.68 18.57 -11.87
N VAL A 83 -16.90 19.12 -10.93
CA VAL A 83 -17.06 18.86 -9.50
C VAL A 83 -18.42 19.34 -9.00
N GLY A 84 -19.20 18.45 -8.38
CA GLY A 84 -20.54 18.74 -7.90
C GLY A 84 -21.59 18.90 -9.00
N GLY A 85 -21.31 18.50 -10.23
CA GLY A 85 -22.23 18.60 -11.37
C GLY A 85 -22.24 19.98 -12.06
N ALA A 86 -21.29 20.85 -11.74
CA ALA A 86 -21.17 22.15 -12.38
C ALA A 86 -20.92 22.03 -13.89
N GLU A 87 -21.45 22.97 -14.68
CA GLU A 87 -21.23 22.97 -16.14
C GLU A 87 -19.75 23.21 -16.49
N MET A 88 -19.11 24.12 -15.79
CA MET A 88 -17.69 24.40 -15.98
C MET A 88 -16.83 23.50 -15.10
N ALA A 89 -15.84 22.88 -15.74
CA ALA A 89 -14.85 22.09 -15.00
C ALA A 89 -13.96 22.98 -14.14
N ARG A 90 -13.62 22.50 -12.96
CA ARG A 90 -12.68 23.14 -12.04
C ARG A 90 -11.85 22.11 -11.30
N SER A 91 -10.75 22.56 -10.75
CA SER A 91 -9.89 21.74 -9.90
C SER A 91 -9.99 22.24 -8.46
N GLU A 92 -10.33 21.33 -7.56
CA GLU A 92 -10.39 21.57 -6.13
C GLU A 92 -9.29 20.76 -5.45
N MET A 93 -8.54 21.36 -4.53
CA MET A 93 -7.43 20.72 -3.85
C MET A 93 -7.61 20.86 -2.34
N MET A 94 -7.40 19.77 -1.63
CA MET A 94 -7.32 19.72 -0.17
C MET A 94 -6.01 19.06 0.23
N LYS A 95 -5.33 19.60 1.23
CA LYS A 95 -4.09 19.06 1.76
C LYS A 95 -4.08 19.16 3.28
N GLU A 96 -3.41 18.21 3.91
CA GLU A 96 -3.16 18.22 5.35
C GLU A 96 -1.76 17.63 5.61
N GLY A 97 -1.05 18.18 6.58
CA GLY A 97 0.31 17.76 6.91
C GLY A 97 1.36 18.25 5.90
N ARG A 98 2.50 17.56 5.89
CA ARG A 98 3.69 17.90 5.11
C ARG A 98 3.80 17.05 3.86
N ILE A 99 3.95 17.69 2.68
CA ILE A 99 4.14 17.00 1.39
C ILE A 99 5.26 17.70 0.64
N PRO A 100 6.52 17.30 0.86
CA PRO A 100 7.67 17.91 0.26
C PRO A 100 7.93 17.34 -1.14
N LEU A 101 7.24 17.85 -2.17
CA LEU A 101 7.35 17.35 -3.55
C LEU A 101 8.70 17.65 -4.21
N HIS A 102 9.51 18.58 -3.66
CA HIS A 102 10.84 18.93 -4.18
C HIS A 102 11.98 18.17 -3.51
N THR A 103 11.69 17.31 -2.55
CA THR A 103 12.71 16.57 -1.79
C THR A 103 12.83 15.14 -2.31
N PHE A 104 13.96 14.81 -2.96
CA PHE A 104 14.20 13.47 -3.53
C PHE A 104 14.20 12.34 -2.50
N ARG A 105 14.59 12.62 -1.26
CA ARG A 105 14.59 11.66 -0.15
C ARG A 105 13.22 11.46 0.50
N ALA A 106 12.20 12.25 0.10
CA ALA A 106 10.86 12.07 0.60
C ALA A 106 10.21 10.86 -0.07
N ASP A 107 9.58 10.01 0.75
CA ASP A 107 8.78 8.89 0.27
C ASP A 107 7.36 9.38 0.03
N VAL A 108 7.02 9.66 -1.21
CA VAL A 108 5.72 10.16 -1.62
C VAL A 108 5.11 9.18 -2.60
N ASP A 109 4.04 8.55 -2.15
CA ASP A 109 3.20 7.70 -3.00
C ASP A 109 2.22 8.56 -3.80
N TYR A 110 1.97 8.20 -5.06
CA TYR A 110 1.11 8.95 -5.97
C TYR A 110 0.19 8.04 -6.76
N CYS A 111 -1.07 8.43 -6.85
CA CYS A 111 -2.04 7.77 -7.70
C CYS A 111 -2.94 8.77 -8.43
N LEU A 112 -3.25 8.44 -9.68
CA LEU A 112 -4.32 9.05 -10.46
C LEU A 112 -5.44 8.02 -10.63
N THR A 113 -6.64 8.37 -10.17
CA THR A 113 -7.83 7.53 -10.29
C THR A 113 -8.94 8.32 -10.96
N GLU A 114 -9.72 7.66 -11.80
CA GLU A 114 -10.86 8.24 -12.50
C GLU A 114 -12.16 7.76 -11.87
N ALA A 115 -13.10 8.67 -11.66
CA ALA A 115 -14.45 8.37 -11.19
C ALA A 115 -15.45 8.66 -12.31
N LEU A 116 -16.15 7.63 -12.76
CA LEU A 116 -17.15 7.74 -13.82
C LEU A 116 -18.47 8.20 -13.22
N THR A 117 -18.81 9.49 -13.40
CA THR A 117 -20.07 10.03 -12.92
C THR A 117 -21.06 10.24 -14.08
N LYS A 118 -22.34 10.40 -13.78
CA LYS A 118 -23.38 10.67 -14.79
C LYS A 118 -23.14 11.96 -15.60
N VAL A 119 -22.35 12.88 -15.07
CA VAL A 119 -22.07 14.20 -15.66
C VAL A 119 -20.76 14.21 -16.43
N GLY A 120 -19.96 13.15 -16.32
CA GLY A 120 -18.64 13.01 -16.93
C GLY A 120 -17.63 12.37 -15.99
N ILE A 121 -16.40 12.26 -16.43
CA ILE A 121 -15.29 11.67 -15.67
C ILE A 121 -14.69 12.75 -14.75
N LEU A 122 -14.47 12.39 -13.49
CA LEU A 122 -13.74 13.20 -12.53
C LEU A 122 -12.36 12.55 -12.29
N GLY A 123 -11.28 13.31 -12.47
CA GLY A 123 -9.94 12.86 -12.14
C GLY A 123 -9.63 13.14 -10.66
N VAL A 124 -9.17 12.12 -9.94
CA VAL A 124 -8.74 12.22 -8.54
C VAL A 124 -7.25 11.91 -8.47
N LYS A 125 -6.45 12.90 -8.09
CA LYS A 125 -5.01 12.75 -7.85
C LYS A 125 -4.77 12.73 -6.35
N VAL A 126 -4.05 11.72 -5.88
CA VAL A 126 -3.72 11.53 -4.46
C VAL A 126 -2.20 11.49 -4.31
N TRP A 127 -1.67 12.21 -3.35
CA TRP A 127 -0.27 12.16 -2.91
C TRP A 127 -0.26 11.89 -1.42
N ILE A 128 0.45 10.87 -0.99
CA ILE A 128 0.62 10.52 0.42
C ILE A 128 2.10 10.51 0.75
N CYS A 129 2.50 11.27 1.77
CA CYS A 129 3.87 11.30 2.26
C CYS A 129 4.00 10.34 3.45
N HIS A 130 4.85 9.33 3.28
CA HIS A 130 5.19 8.37 4.33
C HIS A 130 6.30 8.89 5.25
N GLY A 131 7.10 9.84 4.77
CA GLY A 131 8.22 10.41 5.50
C GLY A 131 9.44 10.62 4.63
N THR A 132 10.62 10.75 5.28
CA THR A 132 11.90 10.90 4.60
C THR A 132 12.77 9.68 4.84
N VAL A 133 13.32 9.11 3.77
CA VAL A 133 14.21 7.95 3.82
C VAL A 133 15.65 8.43 3.78
N TYR A 134 16.44 8.05 4.79
CA TYR A 134 17.87 8.30 4.87
C TYR A 134 18.61 6.99 4.62
N GLY A 135 19.46 6.94 3.62
CA GLY A 135 20.25 5.77 3.26
C GLY A 135 20.20 5.45 1.77
N LYS A 136 20.86 4.36 1.37
CA LYS A 136 20.77 3.85 0.00
C LYS A 136 19.37 3.27 -0.21
N ARG A 137 18.69 3.75 -1.22
CA ARG A 137 17.42 3.23 -1.67
C ARG A 137 17.69 2.32 -2.85
N ASP A 138 17.61 1.02 -2.66
CA ASP A 138 17.68 0.08 -3.76
C ASP A 138 16.30 0.05 -4.45
N LEU A 139 16.21 0.77 -5.56
CA LEU A 139 14.97 0.90 -6.35
C LEU A 139 14.45 -0.45 -6.87
N PHE A 140 15.28 -1.47 -6.86
CA PHE A 140 14.93 -2.82 -7.33
C PHE A 140 14.49 -3.79 -6.21
N GLU A 141 14.67 -3.44 -4.94
CA GLU A 141 14.25 -4.30 -3.82
C GLU A 141 12.75 -4.33 -3.58
N ILE A 142 12.01 -3.32 -4.05
CA ILE A 142 10.56 -3.21 -3.81
C ILE A 142 9.78 -4.35 -4.50
N ALA A 143 10.30 -4.91 -5.57
CA ALA A 143 9.65 -6.03 -6.29
C ALA A 143 10.09 -7.43 -5.82
N GLY A 144 11.19 -7.55 -5.06
CA GLY A 144 11.80 -8.85 -4.71
C GLY A 144 11.97 -9.13 -3.22
N ALA A 145 11.96 -8.13 -2.36
CA ALA A 145 12.34 -8.26 -0.95
C ALA A 145 11.33 -9.00 -0.06
N SER A 146 10.12 -9.24 -0.52
CA SER A 146 9.15 -10.06 0.23
C SER A 146 9.37 -11.57 0.13
N ALA A 147 10.27 -12.02 -0.74
CA ALA A 147 10.50 -13.46 -0.98
C ALA A 147 11.61 -14.08 -0.12
N GLN A 148 12.46 -13.31 0.56
CA GLN A 148 13.67 -13.83 1.21
C GLN A 148 13.73 -13.76 2.74
N GLN A 149 12.73 -13.24 3.45
CA GLN A 149 12.74 -13.23 4.92
C GLN A 149 12.08 -14.47 5.57
N GLY A 150 11.90 -15.55 4.82
CA GLY A 150 11.29 -16.80 5.31
C GLY A 150 12.26 -17.96 5.57
N GLY A 151 13.58 -17.80 5.54
CA GLY A 151 14.45 -18.96 5.47
C GLY A 151 15.84 -18.92 6.10
N GLU A 152 16.02 -18.32 7.29
CA GLU A 152 17.23 -18.64 8.09
C GLU A 152 16.90 -18.72 9.59
N ARG A 153 16.24 -19.82 9.97
CA ARG A 153 16.36 -20.32 11.32
C ARG A 153 17.73 -21.00 11.44
N GLN A 154 18.72 -20.25 11.91
CA GLN A 154 20.00 -20.80 12.29
C GLN A 154 19.79 -21.88 13.33
N HIS A 155 20.16 -23.10 12.96
CA HIS A 155 20.36 -24.22 13.88
C HIS A 155 21.47 -23.83 14.85
N GLY A 156 21.12 -23.40 16.06
CA GLY A 156 22.04 -23.21 17.16
C GLY A 156 22.68 -24.54 17.53
N ARG A 157 23.96 -24.67 17.21
CA ARG A 157 24.81 -25.77 17.64
C ARG A 157 24.81 -25.84 19.17
N GLY A 158 24.34 -26.99 19.67
CA GLY A 158 24.39 -27.32 21.08
C GLY A 158 25.84 -27.31 21.61
N GLY A 159 26.10 -26.39 22.51
CA GLY A 159 27.32 -26.34 23.30
C GLY A 159 27.35 -27.55 24.27
N LYS A 160 28.32 -28.42 24.08
CA LYS A 160 28.63 -29.54 24.97
C LYS A 160 29.01 -28.96 26.35
N GLY A 161 28.23 -29.29 27.36
CA GLY A 161 28.53 -28.97 28.78
C GLY A 161 29.78 -29.68 29.25
N ALA A 162 30.72 -28.93 29.79
CA ALA A 162 31.90 -29.46 30.50
C ALA A 162 31.48 -30.00 31.85
N PRO A 163 32.11 -31.12 32.33
CA PRO A 163 31.74 -31.73 33.60
C PRO A 163 32.29 -30.92 34.80
N LYS A 164 31.41 -30.60 35.75
CA LYS A 164 31.78 -30.01 37.02
C LYS A 164 32.55 -30.99 37.89
N LYS A 165 33.84 -30.69 38.20
CA LYS A 165 34.64 -31.37 39.23
C LYS A 165 33.97 -31.17 40.61
N ARG A 166 33.60 -32.29 41.25
CA ARG A 166 33.24 -32.36 42.65
C ARG A 166 34.50 -32.10 43.47
N ARG A 167 34.49 -31.04 44.26
CA ARG A 167 35.44 -30.83 45.39
C ARG A 167 34.88 -31.60 46.59
N ASN A 168 35.59 -32.68 47.00
CA ASN A 168 35.46 -33.25 48.31
C ASN A 168 36.15 -32.31 49.32
N ASN A 169 35.43 -31.86 50.33
CA ASN A 169 36.00 -31.37 51.54
C ASN A 169 35.64 -32.37 52.65
N ASN A 170 36.67 -33.14 53.04
CA ASN A 170 36.74 -33.78 54.33
C ASN A 170 37.54 -32.84 55.23
N LYS A 171 36.95 -32.31 56.25
CA LYS A 171 37.31 -32.23 57.65
C LYS A 171 36.40 -31.25 58.33
#